data_89657d3915ba19a8f5e904519df548b3
#
_entry.id   89657d3915ba19a8f5e904519df548b3
#
_cell.length_a   1.000
_cell.length_b   1.000
_cell.length_c   1.000
_cell.angle_alpha   90.00
_cell.angle_beta   90.00
_cell.angle_gamma   90.00
#
_symmetry.space_group_name_H-M   'P 1'
#
loop_
_entity.id
_entity.type
_entity.pdbx_description
1 polymer ?
#
loop_
_entity_poly.entity_id
_entity_poly.type
_entity_poly.pdbx_seq_one_letter_code
_entity_poly.pdbx_strand_id
1 'polypeptide(L)'
;VNMEAYMKVRALIQEFMDDFLGLYISPKNRLMNSLLIGPGLPGGMMGSLMADLESNLESINKYKAKRNLPFMTQDQLLIKLFNEVAYVWPRVGYPPLVTPFSQYVKNLAMMNVIAMEKGKERWGMIADDIWDMLLGKAGKLPGTLAPEIIEKAEREGRKFFTGNPQDNYPDALDKYRKMMKENKWDLGEDDEELFEYAMHPAQYEAYKSGKAKEDFLADVEKRKAELNKSPLDDAKPKTLTVQVDGQAYRVTV
;
A
#
# COMPACT_ATOMS: atom_id res chain seq x y z
N VAL A 1 -25.88 -6.12 -20.47
CA VAL A 1 -24.98 -7.00 -19.68
C VAL A 1 -25.47 -8.43 -19.84
N ASN A 2 -24.59 -9.36 -20.17
CA ASN A 2 -24.89 -10.79 -20.17
C ASN A 2 -24.92 -11.31 -18.72
N MET A 3 -26.12 -11.49 -18.17
CA MET A 3 -26.31 -11.86 -16.75
C MET A 3 -25.82 -13.27 -16.44
N GLU A 4 -25.89 -14.19 -17.40
CA GLU A 4 -25.39 -15.57 -17.23
C GLU A 4 -23.87 -15.56 -17.07
N ALA A 5 -23.16 -14.87 -17.97
CA ALA A 5 -21.70 -14.70 -17.89
C ALA A 5 -21.29 -13.99 -16.59
N TYR A 6 -22.03 -12.93 -16.20
CA TYR A 6 -21.77 -12.22 -14.94
C TYR A 6 -21.88 -13.15 -13.71
N MET A 7 -22.94 -13.95 -13.63
CA MET A 7 -23.13 -14.85 -12.50
C MET A 7 -22.08 -15.97 -12.46
N LYS A 8 -21.65 -16.45 -13.64
CA LYS A 8 -20.56 -17.44 -13.74
C LYS A 8 -19.23 -16.87 -13.26
N VAL A 9 -18.87 -15.68 -13.72
CA VAL A 9 -17.65 -14.98 -13.27
C VAL A 9 -17.69 -14.72 -11.77
N ARG A 10 -18.82 -14.23 -11.24
CA ARG A 10 -19.00 -14.02 -9.81
C ARG A 10 -18.78 -15.30 -9.00
N ALA A 11 -19.29 -16.44 -9.47
CA ALA A 11 -19.11 -17.71 -8.78
C ALA A 11 -17.65 -18.15 -8.74
N LEU A 12 -16.91 -18.00 -9.86
CA LEU A 12 -15.49 -18.32 -9.94
C LEU A 12 -14.64 -17.41 -9.02
N ILE A 13 -14.95 -16.10 -9.01
CA ILE A 13 -14.26 -15.15 -8.11
C ILE A 13 -14.54 -15.51 -6.66
N GLN A 14 -15.79 -15.88 -6.31
CA GLN A 14 -16.14 -16.26 -4.94
C GLN A 14 -15.38 -17.51 -4.50
N GLU A 15 -15.30 -18.53 -5.34
CA GLU A 15 -14.53 -19.76 -5.06
C GLU A 15 -13.06 -19.43 -4.80
N PHE A 16 -12.43 -18.62 -5.66
CA PHE A 16 -11.06 -18.15 -5.46
C PHE A 16 -10.89 -17.38 -4.13
N MET A 17 -11.83 -16.48 -3.82
CA MET A 17 -11.79 -15.68 -2.59
C MET A 17 -11.96 -16.56 -1.34
N ASP A 18 -12.81 -17.58 -1.39
CA ASP A 18 -12.99 -18.50 -0.27
C ASP A 18 -11.73 -19.32 0.01
N ASP A 19 -11.00 -19.72 -1.04
CA ASP A 19 -9.76 -20.47 -0.91
C ASP A 19 -8.59 -19.63 -0.37
N PHE A 20 -8.48 -18.36 -0.80
CA PHE A 20 -7.28 -17.55 -0.55
C PHE A 20 -7.49 -16.36 0.39
N LEU A 21 -8.72 -15.88 0.56
CA LEU A 21 -9.01 -14.65 1.33
C LEU A 21 -8.46 -14.72 2.76
N GLY A 22 -8.60 -15.88 3.41
CA GLY A 22 -8.11 -16.11 4.77
C GLY A 22 -6.58 -16.08 4.90
N LEU A 23 -5.85 -16.33 3.79
CA LEU A 23 -4.38 -16.30 3.76
C LEU A 23 -3.83 -14.89 3.57
N TYR A 24 -4.55 -14.01 2.87
CA TYR A 24 -4.04 -12.70 2.45
C TYR A 24 -4.70 -11.52 3.16
N ILE A 25 -5.89 -11.71 3.73
CA ILE A 25 -6.62 -10.65 4.42
C ILE A 25 -6.82 -11.01 5.89
N SER A 26 -6.19 -10.25 6.77
CA SER A 26 -6.43 -10.39 8.21
C SER A 26 -7.93 -10.24 8.52
N PRO A 27 -8.52 -11.12 9.35
CA PRO A 27 -9.91 -10.98 9.80
C PRO A 27 -10.22 -9.62 10.43
N LYS A 28 -9.22 -8.97 11.04
CA LYS A 28 -9.35 -7.61 11.59
C LYS A 28 -9.64 -6.57 10.52
N ASN A 29 -9.14 -6.75 9.30
CA ASN A 29 -9.37 -5.83 8.18
C ASN A 29 -10.77 -5.96 7.57
N ARG A 30 -11.56 -6.95 8.00
CA ARG A 30 -12.98 -7.10 7.60
C ARG A 30 -13.92 -6.26 8.46
N LEU A 31 -13.43 -5.71 9.56
CA LEU A 31 -14.20 -4.86 10.46
C LEU A 31 -13.97 -3.39 10.10
N MET A 32 -15.07 -2.65 9.96
CA MET A 32 -14.99 -1.20 9.74
C MET A 32 -14.57 -0.54 11.06
N ASN A 33 -13.50 0.26 11.00
CA ASN A 33 -13.12 1.11 12.11
C ASN A 33 -14.01 2.38 12.09
N SER A 34 -14.63 2.71 13.21
CA SER A 34 -15.51 3.88 13.32
C SER A 34 -14.79 5.20 13.01
N LEU A 35 -13.49 5.28 13.21
CA LEU A 35 -12.67 6.44 12.83
C LEU A 35 -12.66 6.72 11.32
N LEU A 36 -13.02 5.73 10.49
CA LEU A 36 -13.08 5.89 9.03
C LEU A 36 -14.32 6.64 8.54
N ILE A 37 -15.33 6.80 9.41
CA ILE A 37 -16.62 7.40 9.03
C ILE A 37 -16.55 8.93 9.00
N GLY A 38 -15.66 9.53 9.82
CA GLY A 38 -15.61 10.97 10.03
C GLY A 38 -14.73 11.82 9.09
N PRO A 39 -13.63 11.31 8.49
CA PRO A 39 -12.61 12.16 7.86
C PRO A 39 -13.00 12.76 6.51
N GLY A 40 -14.06 12.30 5.85
CA GLY A 40 -14.45 12.79 4.52
C GLY A 40 -13.45 12.44 3.40
N LEU A 41 -12.56 11.47 3.63
CA LEU A 41 -11.59 11.02 2.63
C LEU A 41 -12.24 10.10 1.59
N PRO A 42 -11.78 10.12 0.32
CA PRO A 42 -12.28 9.20 -0.71
C PRO A 42 -12.12 7.73 -0.32
N GLY A 43 -13.12 6.90 -0.63
CA GLY A 43 -13.14 5.48 -0.25
C GLY A 43 -11.94 4.68 -0.74
N GLY A 44 -11.47 4.93 -1.97
CA GLY A 44 -10.26 4.29 -2.51
C GLY A 44 -8.99 4.65 -1.73
N MET A 45 -8.87 5.91 -1.29
CA MET A 45 -7.79 6.36 -0.43
C MET A 45 -7.82 5.66 0.94
N MET A 46 -9.02 5.52 1.52
CA MET A 46 -9.23 4.82 2.78
C MET A 46 -8.88 3.34 2.68
N GLY A 47 -9.31 2.66 1.62
CA GLY A 47 -9.01 1.24 1.40
C GLY A 47 -7.51 0.98 1.34
N SER A 48 -6.77 1.77 0.56
CA SER A 48 -5.31 1.63 0.46
C SER A 48 -4.58 2.02 1.76
N LEU A 49 -5.10 3.02 2.51
CA LEU A 49 -4.55 3.40 3.80
C LEU A 49 -4.66 2.26 4.81
N MET A 50 -5.81 1.59 4.85
CA MET A 50 -6.03 0.45 5.75
C MET A 50 -5.18 -0.76 5.39
N ALA A 51 -4.96 -1.02 4.08
CA ALA A 51 -4.09 -2.11 3.64
C ALA A 51 -2.64 -1.93 4.12
N ASP A 52 -2.15 -0.69 4.11
CA ASP A 52 -0.77 -0.36 4.51
C ASP A 52 -0.60 -0.19 6.03
N LEU A 53 -1.70 -0.02 6.77
CA LEU A 53 -1.68 0.42 8.17
C LEU A 53 -0.97 -0.56 9.08
N GLU A 54 -1.26 -1.86 8.94
CA GLU A 54 -0.74 -2.91 9.83
C GLU A 54 0.78 -3.05 9.69
N SER A 55 1.30 -3.10 8.46
CA SER A 55 2.73 -3.22 8.19
C SER A 55 3.52 -1.99 8.67
N ASN A 56 2.95 -0.80 8.49
CA ASN A 56 3.57 0.44 8.96
C ASN A 56 3.56 0.54 10.49
N LEU A 57 2.46 0.14 11.14
CA LEU A 57 2.35 0.09 12.59
C LEU A 57 3.38 -0.88 13.19
N GLU A 58 3.54 -2.05 12.59
CA GLU A 58 4.54 -3.03 13.00
C GLU A 58 5.96 -2.46 12.87
N SER A 59 6.27 -1.78 11.76
CA SER A 59 7.56 -1.13 11.55
C SER A 59 7.86 -0.05 12.60
N ILE A 60 6.86 0.78 12.93
CA ILE A 60 6.98 1.81 13.97
C ILE A 60 7.20 1.15 15.33
N ASN A 61 6.42 0.13 15.67
CA ASN A 61 6.52 -0.54 16.96
C ASN A 61 7.82 -1.34 17.13
N LYS A 62 8.36 -1.93 16.07
CA LYS A 62 9.71 -2.52 16.07
C LYS A 62 10.79 -1.48 16.39
N TYR A 63 10.66 -0.27 15.84
CA TYR A 63 11.58 0.83 16.16
C TYR A 63 11.46 1.28 17.61
N LYS A 64 10.22 1.42 18.12
CA LYS A 64 9.92 1.81 19.52
C LYS A 64 10.43 0.76 20.52
N ALA A 65 10.23 -0.53 20.24
CA ALA A 65 10.71 -1.64 21.07
C ALA A 65 12.24 -1.58 21.30
N LYS A 66 13.01 -1.32 20.24
CA LYS A 66 14.48 -1.20 20.33
C LYS A 66 14.95 -0.03 21.20
N ARG A 67 14.07 0.88 21.60
CA ARG A 67 14.35 2.11 22.38
C ARG A 67 13.59 2.17 23.68
N ASN A 68 12.90 1.10 24.06
CA ASN A 68 12.02 1.05 25.23
C ASN A 68 10.96 2.15 25.26
N LEU A 69 10.45 2.54 24.09
CA LEU A 69 9.37 3.51 23.94
C LEU A 69 8.01 2.79 23.95
N PRO A 70 6.94 3.45 24.44
CA PRO A 70 5.60 2.86 24.45
C PRO A 70 5.13 2.57 23.03
N PHE A 71 4.46 1.41 22.85
CA PHE A 71 3.92 1.01 21.57
C PHE A 71 2.76 1.92 21.14
N MET A 72 2.65 2.13 19.85
CA MET A 72 1.54 2.84 19.23
C MET A 72 0.40 1.86 18.92
N THR A 73 -0.83 2.28 19.15
CA THR A 73 -2.03 1.54 18.73
C THR A 73 -2.41 1.90 17.28
N GLN A 74 -3.26 1.08 16.68
CA GLN A 74 -3.80 1.33 15.34
C GLN A 74 -4.58 2.65 15.27
N ASP A 75 -5.42 2.92 16.27
CA ASP A 75 -6.20 4.16 16.36
C ASP A 75 -5.33 5.40 16.51
N GLN A 76 -4.27 5.31 17.29
CA GLN A 76 -3.29 6.40 17.42
C GLN A 76 -2.59 6.70 16.09
N LEU A 77 -2.24 5.66 15.32
CA LEU A 77 -1.66 5.83 14.00
C LEU A 77 -2.66 6.45 13.03
N LEU A 78 -3.91 6.01 13.02
CA LEU A 78 -4.97 6.57 12.18
C LEU A 78 -5.20 8.06 12.47
N ILE A 79 -5.31 8.44 13.74
CA ILE A 79 -5.51 9.84 14.13
C ILE A 79 -4.33 10.70 13.64
N LYS A 80 -3.10 10.22 13.80
CA LYS A 80 -1.91 10.92 13.30
C LYS A 80 -1.92 11.06 11.80
N LEU A 81 -2.32 10.01 11.07
CA LEU A 81 -2.41 10.04 9.61
C LEU A 81 -3.47 11.02 9.12
N PHE A 82 -4.65 11.06 9.72
CA PHE A 82 -5.68 12.02 9.34
C PHE A 82 -5.23 13.47 9.56
N ASN A 83 -4.60 13.74 10.68
CA ASN A 83 -4.02 15.04 10.96
C ASN A 83 -2.91 15.40 9.97
N GLU A 84 -2.09 14.42 9.61
CA GLU A 84 -1.01 14.65 8.67
C GLU A 84 -1.51 14.81 7.22
N VAL A 85 -2.55 14.10 6.81
CA VAL A 85 -3.22 14.35 5.52
C VAL A 85 -3.77 15.76 5.45
N ALA A 86 -4.44 16.21 6.52
CA ALA A 86 -4.95 17.59 6.63
C ALA A 86 -3.81 18.64 6.59
N TYR A 87 -2.63 18.29 7.10
CA TYR A 87 -1.44 19.14 7.05
C TYR A 87 -0.79 19.16 5.66
N VAL A 88 -0.65 17.99 5.03
CA VAL A 88 0.04 17.78 3.76
C VAL A 88 -0.76 18.37 2.60
N TRP A 89 -2.04 18.06 2.50
CA TRP A 89 -2.86 18.36 1.33
C TRP A 89 -2.82 19.83 0.88
N PRO A 90 -3.02 20.84 1.75
CA PRO A 90 -2.88 22.23 1.35
C PRO A 90 -1.44 22.61 0.96
N ARG A 91 -0.43 22.00 1.60
CA ARG A 91 0.98 22.32 1.36
C ARG A 91 1.52 21.80 0.04
N VAL A 92 0.88 20.77 -0.48
CA VAL A 92 1.20 20.23 -1.83
C VAL A 92 0.31 20.82 -2.94
N GLY A 93 -0.36 21.94 -2.68
CA GLY A 93 -1.12 22.68 -3.68
C GLY A 93 -2.52 22.13 -3.97
N TYR A 94 -3.14 21.45 -3.02
CA TYR A 94 -4.50 20.92 -3.13
C TYR A 94 -4.73 20.03 -4.37
N PRO A 95 -3.89 19.03 -4.65
CA PRO A 95 -4.18 18.12 -5.75
C PRO A 95 -5.55 17.48 -5.57
N PRO A 96 -6.28 17.19 -6.67
CA PRO A 96 -7.55 16.51 -6.57
C PRO A 96 -7.37 15.15 -5.90
N LEU A 97 -8.25 14.81 -4.93
CA LEU A 97 -8.15 13.54 -4.19
C LEU A 97 -8.75 12.38 -5.01
N VAL A 98 -8.29 12.22 -6.23
CA VAL A 98 -8.56 11.10 -7.14
C VAL A 98 -7.25 10.38 -7.45
N THR A 99 -7.33 9.13 -7.89
CA THR A 99 -6.15 8.35 -8.31
C THR A 99 -5.47 9.02 -9.51
N PRO A 100 -4.13 9.17 -9.51
CA PRO A 100 -3.16 8.71 -8.50
C PRO A 100 -2.90 9.71 -7.36
N PHE A 101 -3.35 10.95 -7.45
CA PHE A 101 -2.96 12.04 -6.55
C PHE A 101 -3.39 11.81 -5.10
N SER A 102 -4.56 11.20 -4.88
CA SER A 102 -4.99 10.80 -3.53
C SER A 102 -4.00 9.84 -2.87
N GLN A 103 -3.39 8.93 -3.65
CA GLN A 103 -2.36 8.03 -3.15
C GLN A 103 -1.07 8.78 -2.82
N TYR A 104 -0.70 9.78 -3.60
CA TYR A 104 0.47 10.61 -3.35
C TYR A 104 0.35 11.39 -2.04
N VAL A 105 -0.81 12.03 -1.80
CA VAL A 105 -1.09 12.73 -0.53
C VAL A 105 -1.04 11.77 0.65
N LYS A 106 -1.68 10.59 0.53
CA LYS A 106 -1.65 9.54 1.55
C LYS A 106 -0.23 9.06 1.82
N ASN A 107 0.54 8.77 0.79
CA ASN A 107 1.90 8.25 0.93
C ASN A 107 2.82 9.29 1.59
N LEU A 108 2.74 10.56 1.21
CA LEU A 108 3.48 11.63 1.87
C LEU A 108 3.12 11.75 3.36
N ALA A 109 1.84 11.72 3.69
CA ALA A 109 1.38 11.77 5.07
C ALA A 109 1.92 10.56 5.87
N MET A 110 1.85 9.37 5.32
CA MET A 110 2.38 8.15 5.96
C MET A 110 3.89 8.25 6.18
N MET A 111 4.66 8.67 5.16
CA MET A 111 6.10 8.83 5.26
C MET A 111 6.50 9.87 6.30
N ASN A 112 5.78 10.99 6.38
CA ASN A 112 5.98 12.01 7.39
C ASN A 112 5.71 11.47 8.80
N VAL A 113 4.60 10.76 9.02
CA VAL A 113 4.28 10.16 10.32
C VAL A 113 5.38 9.17 10.74
N ILE A 114 5.81 8.29 9.83
CA ILE A 114 6.89 7.33 10.11
C ILE A 114 8.20 8.07 10.45
N ALA A 115 8.53 9.13 9.72
CA ALA A 115 9.71 9.93 9.98
C ALA A 115 9.65 10.59 11.36
N MET A 116 8.56 11.25 11.69
CA MET A 116 8.35 11.91 13.00
C MET A 116 8.39 10.91 14.17
N GLU A 117 7.78 9.72 14.01
CA GLU A 117 7.84 8.66 15.03
C GLU A 117 9.28 8.11 15.24
N LYS A 118 10.14 8.30 14.25
CA LYS A 118 11.57 7.99 14.32
C LYS A 118 12.46 9.19 14.68
N GLY A 119 11.86 10.30 15.13
CA GLY A 119 12.58 11.51 15.52
C GLY A 119 13.21 12.29 14.35
N LYS A 120 12.66 12.13 13.15
CA LYS A 120 13.07 12.84 11.94
C LYS A 120 12.03 13.91 11.57
N GLU A 121 12.44 14.84 10.73
CA GLU A 121 11.57 15.89 10.20
C GLU A 121 10.68 15.38 9.07
N ARG A 122 9.61 16.15 8.78
CA ARG A 122 8.76 15.97 7.60
C ARG A 122 9.54 16.16 6.30
N TRP A 123 8.97 15.67 5.21
CA TRP A 123 9.51 15.86 3.86
C TRP A 123 10.89 15.23 3.62
N GLY A 124 11.35 14.38 4.53
CA GLY A 124 12.67 13.73 4.41
C GLY A 124 12.80 12.92 3.13
N MET A 125 11.72 12.24 2.72
CA MET A 125 11.65 11.47 1.48
C MET A 125 10.37 11.79 0.72
N ILE A 126 10.52 12.19 -0.54
CA ILE A 126 9.44 12.39 -1.51
C ILE A 126 9.81 11.56 -2.73
N ALA A 127 8.94 10.63 -3.12
CA ALA A 127 9.16 9.76 -4.27
C ALA A 127 9.12 10.56 -5.59
N ASP A 128 9.75 10.06 -6.64
CA ASP A 128 9.92 10.80 -7.90
C ASP A 128 8.59 11.04 -8.62
N ASP A 129 7.65 10.10 -8.56
CA ASP A 129 6.30 10.27 -9.10
C ASP A 129 5.51 11.39 -8.38
N ILE A 130 5.72 11.54 -7.06
CA ILE A 130 5.17 12.64 -6.28
C ILE A 130 5.87 13.95 -6.66
N TRP A 131 7.18 13.94 -6.84
CA TRP A 131 7.91 15.10 -7.35
C TRP A 131 7.40 15.53 -8.72
N ASP A 132 7.09 14.60 -9.61
CA ASP A 132 6.57 14.92 -10.94
C ASP A 132 5.22 15.65 -10.86
N MET A 133 4.35 15.27 -9.91
CA MET A 133 3.14 16.03 -9.59
C MET A 133 3.48 17.43 -9.03
N LEU A 134 4.35 17.53 -8.02
CA LEU A 134 4.69 18.79 -7.37
C LEU A 134 5.38 19.78 -8.32
N LEU A 135 6.20 19.28 -9.23
CA LEU A 135 6.91 20.09 -10.21
C LEU A 135 6.05 20.50 -11.42
N GLY A 136 4.80 20.04 -11.50
CA GLY A 136 3.87 20.41 -12.57
C GLY A 136 3.96 19.56 -13.83
N LYS A 137 4.74 18.48 -13.85
CA LYS A 137 4.84 17.58 -15.01
C LYS A 137 3.52 16.84 -15.31
N ALA A 138 2.71 16.58 -14.28
CA ALA A 138 1.37 15.99 -14.40
C ALA A 138 0.25 17.04 -14.57
N GLY A 139 0.61 18.29 -14.73
CA GLY A 139 -0.30 19.41 -14.86
C GLY A 139 -0.20 20.41 -13.70
N LYS A 140 -0.89 21.55 -13.87
CA LYS A 140 -0.90 22.63 -12.87
C LYS A 140 -1.74 22.22 -11.66
N LEU A 141 -1.18 22.39 -10.47
CA LEU A 141 -1.89 22.20 -9.22
C LEU A 141 -2.93 23.35 -8.98
N PRO A 142 -4.04 23.07 -8.31
CA PRO A 142 -5.05 24.08 -7.99
C PRO A 142 -4.56 25.20 -7.07
N GLY A 143 -3.69 24.85 -6.11
CA GLY A 143 -3.11 25.79 -5.16
C GLY A 143 -1.59 25.95 -5.33
N THR A 144 -1.01 26.77 -4.46
CA THR A 144 0.45 26.99 -4.39
C THR A 144 1.11 25.96 -3.47
N LEU A 145 2.35 25.58 -3.80
CA LEU A 145 3.16 24.76 -2.92
C LEU A 145 3.61 25.58 -1.69
N ALA A 146 3.75 24.90 -0.57
CA ALA A 146 4.32 25.50 0.63
C ALA A 146 5.83 25.84 0.40
N PRO A 147 6.33 26.93 1.04
CA PRO A 147 7.72 27.35 0.87
C PRO A 147 8.75 26.26 1.13
N GLU A 148 8.54 25.44 2.16
CA GLU A 148 9.43 24.35 2.52
C GLU A 148 9.59 23.29 1.42
N ILE A 149 8.57 23.10 0.56
CA ILE A 149 8.62 22.17 -0.57
C ILE A 149 9.39 22.80 -1.73
N ILE A 150 9.18 24.10 -1.97
CA ILE A 150 9.91 24.86 -2.99
C ILE A 150 11.40 24.89 -2.67
N GLU A 151 11.75 25.24 -1.42
CA GLU A 151 13.15 25.26 -0.95
C GLU A 151 13.81 23.87 -1.04
N LYS A 152 13.03 22.81 -0.77
CA LYS A 152 13.53 21.45 -0.91
C LYS A 152 13.77 21.11 -2.39
N ALA A 153 12.86 21.49 -3.29
CA ALA A 153 13.05 21.29 -4.74
C ALA A 153 14.32 22.00 -5.23
N GLU A 154 14.52 23.25 -4.83
CA GLU A 154 15.72 24.03 -5.16
C GLU A 154 17.01 23.37 -4.64
N ARG A 155 17.01 22.95 -3.39
CA ARG A 155 18.13 22.26 -2.74
C ARG A 155 18.50 20.94 -3.43
N GLU A 156 17.51 20.22 -3.96
CA GLU A 156 17.70 18.98 -4.71
C GLU A 156 17.96 19.20 -6.21
N GLY A 157 18.04 20.48 -6.65
CA GLY A 157 18.29 20.83 -8.05
C GLY A 157 17.12 20.47 -8.99
N ARG A 158 15.91 20.30 -8.45
CA ARG A 158 14.72 19.98 -9.22
C ARG A 158 14.17 21.22 -9.90
N LYS A 159 13.68 21.09 -11.12
CA LYS A 159 13.17 22.19 -11.93
C LYS A 159 11.65 22.06 -12.12
N PHE A 160 10.95 23.16 -11.92
CA PHE A 160 9.54 23.25 -12.24
C PHE A 160 9.32 23.16 -13.75
N PHE A 161 8.31 22.37 -14.11
CA PHE A 161 7.93 22.18 -15.51
C PHE A 161 6.88 23.21 -15.90
N THR A 162 7.08 23.85 -17.05
CA THR A 162 6.21 24.91 -17.59
C THR A 162 5.68 24.60 -18.98
N GLY A 163 6.04 23.42 -19.53
CA GLY A 163 5.61 22.95 -20.84
C GLY A 163 4.20 22.33 -20.85
N ASN A 164 3.86 21.67 -21.95
CA ASN A 164 2.65 20.89 -22.01
C ASN A 164 2.84 19.57 -21.27
N PRO A 165 2.02 19.26 -20.22
CA PRO A 165 2.14 18.01 -19.46
C PRO A 165 2.10 16.74 -20.32
N GLN A 166 1.35 16.76 -21.42
CA GLN A 166 1.24 15.63 -22.36
C GLN A 166 2.59 15.22 -22.95
N ASP A 167 3.52 16.17 -23.11
CA ASP A 167 4.86 15.88 -23.66
C ASP A 167 5.69 14.97 -22.73
N ASN A 168 5.31 14.86 -21.44
CA ASN A 168 5.95 13.97 -20.49
C ASN A 168 5.44 12.53 -20.57
N TYR A 169 4.35 12.29 -21.30
CA TYR A 169 3.69 10.99 -21.41
C TYR A 169 3.52 10.60 -22.88
N PRO A 170 4.64 10.31 -23.59
CA PRO A 170 4.57 9.89 -24.98
C PRO A 170 3.82 8.56 -25.10
N ASP A 171 3.16 8.36 -26.23
CA ASP A 171 2.55 7.08 -26.56
C ASP A 171 3.62 5.99 -26.63
N ALA A 172 3.46 4.97 -25.83
CA ALA A 172 4.40 3.85 -25.72
C ALA A 172 3.86 2.54 -26.32
N LEU A 173 2.64 2.51 -26.86
CA LEU A 173 2.02 1.28 -27.37
C LEU A 173 2.83 0.62 -28.46
N ASP A 174 3.38 1.38 -29.40
CA ASP A 174 4.23 0.82 -30.48
C ASP A 174 5.49 0.16 -29.94
N LYS A 175 6.09 0.70 -28.88
CA LYS A 175 7.22 0.08 -28.19
C LYS A 175 6.83 -1.28 -27.61
N TYR A 176 5.72 -1.35 -26.89
CA TYR A 176 5.26 -2.59 -26.28
C TYR A 176 4.80 -3.61 -27.32
N ARG A 177 4.13 -3.17 -28.39
CA ARG A 177 3.76 -4.03 -29.54
C ARG A 177 4.99 -4.68 -30.18
N LYS A 178 6.09 -3.93 -30.34
CA LYS A 178 7.35 -4.45 -30.83
C LYS A 178 7.94 -5.50 -29.88
N MET A 179 7.98 -5.19 -28.58
CA MET A 179 8.49 -6.11 -27.56
C MET A 179 7.67 -7.41 -27.49
N MET A 180 6.33 -7.36 -27.62
CA MET A 180 5.48 -8.54 -27.67
C MET A 180 5.81 -9.42 -28.87
N LYS A 181 6.01 -8.82 -30.06
CA LYS A 181 6.40 -9.55 -31.27
C LYS A 181 7.77 -10.22 -31.11
N GLU A 182 8.75 -9.51 -30.53
CA GLU A 182 10.09 -10.05 -30.27
C GLU A 182 10.04 -11.24 -29.31
N ASN A 183 9.19 -11.18 -28.29
CA ASN A 183 8.98 -12.26 -27.31
C ASN A 183 8.02 -13.35 -27.82
N LYS A 184 7.44 -13.21 -29.02
CA LYS A 184 6.43 -14.13 -29.57
C LYS A 184 5.20 -14.28 -28.69
N TRP A 185 4.80 -13.20 -28.03
CA TRP A 185 3.57 -13.14 -27.25
C TRP A 185 2.39 -12.79 -28.15
N ASP A 186 1.24 -13.38 -27.87
CA ASP A 186 0.00 -13.08 -28.56
C ASP A 186 -0.47 -11.65 -28.23
N LEU A 187 -0.89 -10.91 -29.26
CA LEU A 187 -1.41 -9.56 -29.11
C LEU A 187 -2.90 -9.55 -28.71
N GLY A 188 -3.58 -10.70 -28.80
CA GLY A 188 -5.03 -10.78 -28.68
C GLY A 188 -5.74 -10.32 -29.97
N GLU A 189 -7.05 -10.49 -30.02
CA GLU A 189 -7.86 -10.10 -31.18
C GLU A 189 -8.08 -8.58 -31.27
N ASP A 190 -8.05 -7.88 -30.13
CA ASP A 190 -8.42 -6.47 -29.94
C ASP A 190 -7.37 -5.63 -29.20
N ASP A 191 -6.11 -6.03 -29.25
CA ASP A 191 -5.01 -5.38 -28.52
C ASP A 191 -5.15 -5.41 -26.98
N GLU A 192 -6.05 -6.19 -26.39
CA GLU A 192 -6.25 -6.25 -24.93
C GLU A 192 -4.95 -6.68 -24.21
N GLU A 193 -4.27 -7.70 -24.70
CA GLU A 193 -2.98 -8.16 -24.18
C GLU A 193 -1.89 -7.09 -24.31
N LEU A 194 -1.93 -6.27 -25.35
CA LEU A 194 -1.01 -5.14 -25.51
C LEU A 194 -1.25 -4.07 -24.43
N PHE A 195 -2.51 -3.75 -24.16
CA PHE A 195 -2.85 -2.80 -23.10
C PHE A 195 -2.45 -3.33 -21.73
N GLU A 196 -2.69 -4.60 -21.42
CA GLU A 196 -2.25 -5.23 -20.18
C GLU A 196 -0.72 -5.11 -20.01
N TYR A 197 0.03 -5.41 -21.06
CA TYR A 197 1.48 -5.26 -21.01
C TYR A 197 1.93 -3.81 -20.83
N ALA A 198 1.34 -2.88 -21.55
CA ALA A 198 1.69 -1.46 -21.46
C ALA A 198 1.37 -0.87 -20.08
N MET A 199 0.28 -1.30 -19.47
CA MET A 199 -0.15 -0.82 -18.15
C MET A 199 0.62 -1.46 -16.99
N HIS A 200 1.03 -2.72 -17.12
CA HIS A 200 1.64 -3.51 -16.05
C HIS A 200 2.86 -4.31 -16.53
N PRO A 201 3.91 -3.68 -17.10
CA PRO A 201 4.96 -4.41 -17.81
C PRO A 201 5.68 -5.46 -16.95
N ALA A 202 6.06 -5.13 -15.74
CA ALA A 202 6.78 -6.06 -14.87
C ALA A 202 5.91 -7.26 -14.44
N GLN A 203 4.65 -7.02 -14.13
CA GLN A 203 3.69 -8.06 -13.74
C GLN A 203 3.35 -8.96 -14.93
N TYR A 204 3.18 -8.36 -16.11
CA TYR A 204 2.91 -9.09 -17.34
C TYR A 204 4.08 -10.02 -17.74
N GLU A 205 5.31 -9.52 -17.68
CA GLU A 205 6.51 -10.33 -17.91
C GLU A 205 6.65 -11.47 -16.91
N ALA A 206 6.39 -11.22 -15.63
CA ALA A 206 6.39 -12.25 -14.60
C ALA A 206 5.29 -13.31 -14.83
N TYR A 207 4.12 -12.89 -15.31
CA TYR A 207 3.04 -13.79 -15.67
C TYR A 207 3.40 -14.65 -16.89
N LYS A 208 3.86 -14.04 -17.99
CA LYS A 208 4.22 -14.75 -19.24
C LYS A 208 5.41 -15.69 -19.07
N SER A 209 6.36 -15.37 -18.19
CA SER A 209 7.49 -16.26 -17.85
C SER A 209 7.11 -17.43 -16.94
N GLY A 210 5.90 -17.43 -16.37
CA GLY A 210 5.45 -18.40 -15.36
C GLY A 210 5.95 -18.11 -13.94
N LYS A 211 6.87 -17.18 -13.75
CA LYS A 211 7.45 -16.83 -12.46
C LYS A 211 6.40 -16.37 -11.46
N ALA A 212 5.44 -15.56 -11.90
CA ALA A 212 4.37 -15.07 -11.01
C ALA A 212 3.57 -16.23 -10.40
N LYS A 213 3.30 -17.28 -11.18
CA LYS A 213 2.59 -18.47 -10.71
C LYS A 213 3.43 -19.29 -9.72
N GLU A 214 4.72 -19.48 -10.00
CA GLU A 214 5.63 -20.20 -9.11
C GLU A 214 5.77 -19.48 -7.77
N ASP A 215 6.03 -18.17 -7.79
CA ASP A 215 6.17 -17.33 -6.60
C ASP A 215 4.87 -17.34 -5.78
N PHE A 216 3.71 -17.23 -6.43
CA PHE A 216 2.41 -17.28 -5.77
C PHE A 216 2.16 -18.62 -5.09
N LEU A 217 2.40 -19.74 -5.76
CA LEU A 217 2.18 -21.06 -5.18
C LEU A 217 3.13 -21.31 -3.99
N ALA A 218 4.38 -20.88 -4.09
CA ALA A 218 5.33 -20.97 -2.98
C ALA A 218 4.90 -20.13 -1.77
N ASP A 219 4.39 -18.91 -2.00
CA ASP A 219 3.86 -18.06 -0.92
C ASP A 219 2.62 -18.64 -0.27
N VAL A 220 1.69 -19.21 -1.06
CA VAL A 220 0.50 -19.91 -0.55
C VAL A 220 0.89 -21.06 0.37
N GLU A 221 1.81 -21.90 -0.04
CA GLU A 221 2.27 -23.04 0.79
C GLU A 221 2.94 -22.56 2.09
N LYS A 222 3.76 -21.52 2.01
CA LYS A 222 4.37 -20.89 3.19
C LYS A 222 3.29 -20.38 4.16
N ARG A 223 2.30 -19.64 3.68
CA ARG A 223 1.22 -19.10 4.52
C ARG A 223 0.35 -20.18 5.14
N LYS A 224 0.03 -21.24 4.38
CA LYS A 224 -0.67 -22.41 4.92
C LYS A 224 0.14 -23.10 6.02
N ALA A 225 1.45 -23.25 5.84
CA ALA A 225 2.32 -23.82 6.86
C ALA A 225 2.38 -22.96 8.13
N GLU A 226 2.39 -21.62 7.98
CA GLU A 226 2.35 -20.68 9.11
C GLU A 226 1.01 -20.75 9.88
N LEU A 227 -0.12 -20.88 9.19
CA LEU A 227 -1.43 -21.04 9.83
C LEU A 227 -1.57 -22.37 10.57
N ASN A 228 -0.94 -23.41 10.09
CA ASN A 228 -0.98 -24.74 10.72
C ASN A 228 0.00 -24.88 11.90
N LYS A 229 0.90 -23.90 12.12
CA LYS A 229 1.71 -23.86 13.33
C LYS A 229 0.84 -23.59 14.54
N SER A 230 0.87 -24.52 15.51
CA SER A 230 0.24 -24.28 16.80
C SER A 230 0.88 -23.07 17.48
N PRO A 231 0.13 -22.18 18.13
CA PRO A 231 0.70 -21.14 18.98
C PRO A 231 1.64 -21.70 20.06
N LEU A 232 1.56 -23.00 20.33
CA LEU A 232 2.41 -23.73 21.29
C LEU A 232 3.75 -24.15 20.70
N ASP A 233 3.90 -24.24 19.37
CA ASP A 233 5.14 -24.71 18.73
C ASP A 233 6.31 -23.71 18.89
N ASP A 234 6.00 -22.41 19.01
CA ASP A 234 6.99 -21.34 19.26
C ASP A 234 6.97 -20.82 20.71
N ALA A 235 6.08 -21.33 21.56
CA ALA A 235 5.97 -20.90 22.95
C ALA A 235 7.05 -21.57 23.81
N LYS A 236 8.03 -20.80 24.27
CA LYS A 236 8.89 -21.27 25.35
C LYS A 236 8.02 -21.61 26.57
N PRO A 237 8.15 -22.81 27.15
CA PRO A 237 7.35 -23.19 28.31
C PRO A 237 7.50 -22.16 29.43
N LYS A 238 6.39 -21.56 29.84
CA LYS A 238 6.34 -20.63 30.96
C LYS A 238 5.86 -21.36 32.20
N THR A 239 6.64 -21.32 33.25
CA THR A 239 6.22 -21.85 34.55
C THR A 239 5.50 -20.73 35.33
N LEU A 240 4.22 -20.97 35.61
CA LEU A 240 3.37 -20.08 36.42
C LEU A 240 3.18 -20.72 37.79
N THR A 241 3.13 -19.91 38.83
CA THR A 241 2.70 -20.36 40.16
C THR A 241 1.24 -19.92 40.33
N VAL A 242 0.33 -20.91 40.41
CA VAL A 242 -1.09 -20.69 40.62
C VAL A 242 -1.43 -21.07 42.07
N GLN A 243 -2.10 -20.19 42.81
CA GLN A 243 -2.60 -20.49 44.13
C GLN A 243 -4.08 -20.90 44.04
N VAL A 244 -4.41 -22.09 44.57
CA VAL A 244 -5.77 -22.58 44.70
C VAL A 244 -5.97 -23.00 46.17
N ASP A 245 -6.97 -22.45 46.83
CA ASP A 245 -7.30 -22.75 48.24
C ASP A 245 -6.11 -22.61 49.19
N GLY A 246 -5.23 -21.62 48.94
CA GLY A 246 -4.06 -21.33 49.79
C GLY A 246 -2.85 -22.25 49.49
N GLN A 247 -2.98 -23.21 48.58
CA GLN A 247 -1.86 -24.07 48.10
C GLN A 247 -1.30 -23.54 46.80
N ALA A 248 0.04 -23.47 46.66
CA ALA A 248 0.73 -23.02 45.50
C ALA A 248 1.11 -24.23 44.59
N TYR A 249 0.65 -24.16 43.34
CA TYR A 249 0.95 -25.14 42.30
C TYR A 249 1.83 -24.51 41.22
N ARG A 250 2.91 -25.23 40.82
CA ARG A 250 3.68 -24.85 39.63
C ARG A 250 3.07 -25.54 38.41
N VAL A 251 2.62 -24.71 37.48
CA VAL A 251 2.01 -25.15 36.19
C VAL A 251 2.93 -24.69 35.07
N THR A 252 3.41 -25.62 34.26
CA THR A 252 4.15 -25.30 33.03
C THR A 252 3.18 -25.39 31.85
N VAL A 253 3.05 -24.27 31.13
CA VAL A 253 2.17 -24.11 29.97
C VAL A 253 3.01 -23.86 28.74
#